data_a134b77986cebe04fd077341b8607608
#
_entry.id   a134b77986cebe04fd077341b8607608
#
_cell.length_a   1.000
_cell.length_b   1.000
_cell.length_c   1.000
_cell.angle_alpha   90.00
_cell.angle_beta   90.00
_cell.angle_gamma   90.00
#
_symmetry.space_group_name_H-M   'P 1'
#
loop_
_entity.id
_entity.type
_entity.pdbx_description
1 polymer ?
#
loop_
_entity_poly.entity_id
_entity_poly.type
_entity_poly.pdbx_seq_one_letter_code
_entity_poly.pdbx_strand_id
1 'polypeptide(L)'
;MNHSSIEVANKQGFAYAIGAALLFSCKPIIIKWAYSYGIDALSLMLLRMILALPVYLLIGTIIIRKRNIKLPAKHWLSAAFVGLFGYYLATLLDLKGLELANAQLERIILYAYPTLVVVLGAIIFKHKVTKQQIGALVLCYAGIICIFLQDLSLQGKQVIEGSLLILLSALSYAIYMLFSKKHIDRLGSLLFTCISMTSATFATIIHTSIALSYGELNPNEWVLSNELMAIVLLLTFAATIVPSFMISEAVSRIGAANAALTGTVGPIMTSIMAVALLGEIFTLHHGIGMVLVILGVSRLKPKTIPEQKQPEKKQTAEGSQ
;
A
#
# COMPACT_ATOMS: atom_id res chain seq x y z
N MET A 1 11.27 27.86 8.56
CA MET A 1 10.72 27.66 7.19
C MET A 1 9.61 28.67 7.00
N ASN A 2 9.59 29.42 5.86
CA ASN A 2 8.55 30.40 5.58
C ASN A 2 7.20 29.71 5.33
N HIS A 3 6.08 30.36 5.69
CA HIS A 3 4.71 29.85 5.49
C HIS A 3 4.45 29.37 4.05
N SER A 4 5.00 30.07 3.06
CA SER A 4 4.96 29.69 1.64
C SER A 4 5.67 28.37 1.32
N SER A 5 6.79 28.06 1.98
CA SER A 5 7.53 26.80 1.76
C SER A 5 6.79 25.58 2.33
N ILE A 6 6.06 25.75 3.43
CA ILE A 6 5.23 24.68 4.03
C ILE A 6 4.02 24.40 3.12
N GLU A 7 3.38 25.44 2.60
CA GLU A 7 2.23 25.30 1.70
C GLU A 7 2.61 24.60 0.39
N VAL A 8 3.76 24.94 -0.19
CA VAL A 8 4.29 24.27 -1.38
C VAL A 8 4.62 22.80 -1.10
N ALA A 9 5.25 22.50 0.04
CA ALA A 9 5.56 21.12 0.43
C ALA A 9 4.29 20.27 0.62
N ASN A 10 3.22 20.84 1.18
CA ASN A 10 1.94 20.17 1.33
C ASN A 10 1.27 19.92 -0.03
N LYS A 11 1.22 20.89 -0.94
CA LYS A 11 0.68 20.72 -2.29
C LYS A 11 1.40 19.60 -3.05
N GLN A 12 2.72 19.55 -2.98
CA GLN A 12 3.51 18.47 -3.59
C GLN A 12 3.22 17.10 -2.94
N GLY A 13 3.06 17.06 -1.61
CA GLY A 13 2.69 15.83 -0.90
C GLY A 13 1.34 15.26 -1.35
N PHE A 14 0.34 16.12 -1.53
CA PHE A 14 -0.95 15.71 -2.08
C PHE A 14 -0.85 15.27 -3.55
N ALA A 15 -0.05 15.94 -4.37
CA ALA A 15 0.17 15.54 -5.77
C ALA A 15 0.82 14.14 -5.85
N TYR A 16 1.81 13.85 -5.00
CA TYR A 16 2.40 12.51 -4.90
C TYR A 16 1.38 11.46 -4.45
N ALA A 17 0.52 11.78 -3.47
CA ALA A 17 -0.50 10.86 -3.01
C ALA A 17 -1.56 10.55 -4.08
N ILE A 18 -2.03 11.57 -4.82
CA ILE A 18 -2.97 11.40 -5.95
C ILE A 18 -2.33 10.58 -7.06
N GLY A 19 -1.11 10.92 -7.47
CA GLY A 19 -0.40 10.20 -8.52
C GLY A 19 -0.17 8.73 -8.16
N ALA A 20 0.24 8.43 -6.91
CA ALA A 20 0.36 7.07 -6.42
C ALA A 20 -0.99 6.33 -6.44
N ALA A 21 -2.09 7.00 -6.02
CA ALA A 21 -3.42 6.41 -6.02
C ALA A 21 -3.91 6.06 -7.42
N LEU A 22 -3.66 6.93 -8.41
CA LEU A 22 -3.99 6.67 -9.82
C LEU A 22 -3.22 5.47 -10.37
N LEU A 23 -1.91 5.40 -10.15
CA LEU A 23 -1.07 4.29 -10.58
C LEU A 23 -1.46 2.97 -9.87
N PHE A 24 -1.76 3.02 -8.58
CA PHE A 24 -2.27 1.85 -7.86
C PHE A 24 -3.66 1.41 -8.33
N SER A 25 -4.45 2.31 -8.94
CA SER A 25 -5.77 1.94 -9.48
C SER A 25 -5.67 1.01 -10.69
N CYS A 26 -4.57 1.09 -11.44
CA CYS A 26 -4.31 0.20 -12.58
C CYS A 26 -3.82 -1.19 -12.14
N LYS A 27 -3.29 -1.32 -10.91
CA LYS A 27 -2.65 -2.53 -10.41
C LYS A 27 -3.54 -3.79 -10.53
N PRO A 28 -4.78 -3.84 -9.99
CA PRO A 28 -5.61 -5.04 -10.07
C PRO A 28 -5.96 -5.43 -11.49
N ILE A 29 -6.10 -4.46 -12.40
CA ILE A 29 -6.37 -4.72 -13.82
C ILE A 29 -5.18 -5.44 -14.47
N ILE A 30 -3.98 -4.92 -14.26
CA ILE A 30 -2.74 -5.51 -14.81
C ILE A 30 -2.51 -6.91 -14.23
N ILE A 31 -2.81 -7.13 -12.94
CA ILE A 31 -2.71 -8.44 -12.29
C ILE A 31 -3.71 -9.42 -12.88
N LYS A 32 -4.98 -9.02 -13.08
CA LYS A 32 -5.99 -9.87 -13.72
C LYS A 32 -5.60 -10.26 -15.16
N TRP A 33 -4.98 -9.34 -15.90
CA TRP A 33 -4.39 -9.68 -17.21
C TRP A 33 -3.26 -10.70 -17.08
N ALA A 34 -2.36 -10.55 -16.09
CA ALA A 34 -1.33 -11.55 -15.88
C ALA A 34 -1.93 -12.94 -15.58
N TYR A 35 -2.95 -13.00 -14.71
CA TYR A 35 -3.63 -14.24 -14.36
C TYR A 35 -4.33 -14.91 -15.56
N SER A 36 -4.77 -14.17 -16.58
CA SER A 36 -5.32 -14.77 -17.82
C SER A 36 -4.29 -15.57 -18.62
N TYR A 37 -2.99 -15.40 -18.34
CA TYR A 37 -1.90 -16.21 -18.90
C TYR A 37 -1.52 -17.43 -18.03
N GLY A 38 -2.28 -17.71 -16.96
CA GLY A 38 -2.10 -18.89 -16.11
C GLY A 38 -1.02 -18.77 -15.04
N ILE A 39 -0.43 -17.59 -14.84
CA ILE A 39 0.55 -17.37 -13.76
C ILE A 39 -0.17 -17.25 -12.40
N ASP A 40 0.37 -17.93 -11.39
CA ASP A 40 -0.12 -17.85 -10.01
C ASP A 40 0.37 -16.59 -9.26
N ALA A 41 -0.27 -16.29 -8.12
CA ALA A 41 0.02 -15.11 -7.30
C ALA A 41 1.48 -15.04 -6.81
N LEU A 42 2.05 -16.18 -6.37
CA LEU A 42 3.39 -16.21 -5.81
C LEU A 42 4.45 -16.04 -6.89
N SER A 43 4.27 -16.67 -8.04
CA SER A 43 5.14 -16.54 -9.22
C SER A 43 5.11 -15.13 -9.79
N LEU A 44 3.92 -14.52 -9.92
CA LEU A 44 3.78 -13.13 -10.35
C LEU A 44 4.44 -12.16 -9.36
N MET A 45 4.28 -12.42 -8.06
CA MET A 45 4.95 -11.64 -7.02
C MET A 45 6.47 -11.74 -7.14
N LEU A 46 7.02 -12.95 -7.31
CA LEU A 46 8.46 -13.19 -7.44
C LEU A 46 9.04 -12.44 -8.65
N LEU A 47 8.47 -12.64 -9.84
CA LEU A 47 8.95 -12.01 -11.07
C LEU A 47 8.98 -10.48 -10.95
N ARG A 48 7.88 -9.90 -10.46
CA ARG A 48 7.78 -8.46 -10.25
C ARG A 48 8.82 -7.94 -9.25
N MET A 49 9.03 -8.65 -8.13
CA MET A 49 9.97 -8.24 -7.09
C MET A 49 11.42 -8.37 -7.55
N ILE A 50 11.78 -9.43 -8.28
CA ILE A 50 13.12 -9.63 -8.84
C ILE A 50 13.43 -8.53 -9.87
N LEU A 51 12.49 -8.21 -10.76
CA LEU A 51 12.67 -7.14 -11.75
C LEU A 51 12.79 -5.75 -11.11
N ALA A 52 12.14 -5.52 -9.98
CA ALA A 52 12.23 -4.26 -9.25
C ALA A 52 13.51 -4.14 -8.40
N LEU A 53 14.09 -5.26 -7.95
CA LEU A 53 15.22 -5.31 -7.02
C LEU A 53 16.44 -4.47 -7.46
N PRO A 54 16.91 -4.56 -8.72
CA PRO A 54 18.08 -3.77 -9.16
C PRO A 54 17.88 -2.26 -8.99
N VAL A 55 16.64 -1.77 -9.23
CA VAL A 55 16.31 -0.34 -9.09
C VAL A 55 16.40 0.08 -7.61
N TYR A 56 15.83 -0.71 -6.69
CA TYR A 56 15.88 -0.39 -5.26
C TYR A 56 17.30 -0.50 -4.70
N LEU A 57 18.10 -1.49 -5.11
CA LEU A 57 19.49 -1.62 -4.71
C LEU A 57 20.34 -0.46 -5.24
N LEU A 58 20.17 -0.09 -6.51
CA LEU A 58 20.89 1.03 -7.11
C LEU A 58 20.59 2.35 -6.40
N ILE A 59 19.31 2.69 -6.25
CA ILE A 59 18.89 3.93 -5.57
C ILE A 59 19.35 3.93 -4.11
N GLY A 60 19.14 2.81 -3.39
CA GLY A 60 19.55 2.66 -2.00
C GLY A 60 21.03 2.86 -1.80
N THR A 61 21.87 2.20 -2.61
CA THR A 61 23.34 2.31 -2.53
C THR A 61 23.83 3.73 -2.87
N ILE A 62 23.23 4.39 -3.86
CA ILE A 62 23.55 5.79 -4.20
C ILE A 62 23.25 6.70 -3.00
N ILE A 63 22.08 6.54 -2.36
CA ILE A 63 21.70 7.38 -1.21
C ILE A 63 22.61 7.14 -0.02
N ILE A 64 22.91 5.88 0.31
CA ILE A 64 23.81 5.53 1.42
C ILE A 64 25.18 6.15 1.23
N ARG A 65 25.76 6.02 0.03
CA ARG A 65 27.08 6.59 -0.30
C ARG A 65 27.06 8.12 -0.26
N LYS A 66 26.09 8.77 -0.91
CA LYS A 66 26.02 10.24 -0.97
C LYS A 66 25.79 10.89 0.39
N ARG A 67 24.99 10.28 1.25
CA ARG A 67 24.65 10.83 2.58
C ARG A 67 25.55 10.32 3.70
N ASN A 68 26.51 9.43 3.40
CA ASN A 68 27.39 8.79 4.37
C ASN A 68 26.65 8.26 5.61
N ILE A 69 25.53 7.53 5.36
CA ILE A 69 24.61 7.13 6.42
C ILE A 69 25.26 6.02 7.24
N LYS A 70 25.58 6.30 8.49
CA LYS A 70 26.09 5.36 9.48
C LYS A 70 25.06 5.19 10.58
N LEU A 71 24.18 4.20 10.44
CA LEU A 71 23.17 3.86 11.44
C LEU A 71 23.43 2.46 12.01
N PRO A 72 23.14 2.25 13.32
CA PRO A 72 23.21 0.92 13.91
C PRO A 72 22.32 -0.08 13.18
N ALA A 73 22.75 -1.35 13.09
CA ALA A 73 22.04 -2.44 12.41
C ALA A 73 20.56 -2.56 12.85
N LYS A 74 20.26 -2.28 14.12
CA LYS A 74 18.92 -2.27 14.67
C LYS A 74 17.93 -1.39 13.88
N HIS A 75 18.36 -0.26 13.34
CA HIS A 75 17.50 0.65 12.57
C HIS A 75 17.20 0.10 11.17
N TRP A 76 18.16 -0.55 10.55
CA TRP A 76 18.02 -1.23 9.27
C TRP A 76 17.05 -2.42 9.39
N LEU A 77 17.28 -3.28 10.39
CA LEU A 77 16.42 -4.42 10.67
C LEU A 77 14.97 -4.00 11.01
N SER A 78 14.81 -2.96 11.82
CA SER A 78 13.47 -2.47 12.16
C SER A 78 12.73 -1.90 10.93
N ALA A 79 13.43 -1.18 10.05
CA ALA A 79 12.85 -0.68 8.81
C ALA A 79 12.48 -1.82 7.84
N ALA A 80 13.37 -2.82 7.71
CA ALA A 80 13.14 -4.02 6.92
C ALA A 80 11.91 -4.80 7.44
N PHE A 81 11.80 -5.00 8.75
CA PHE A 81 10.68 -5.69 9.39
C PHE A 81 9.35 -4.99 9.13
N VAL A 82 9.29 -3.66 9.27
CA VAL A 82 8.08 -2.88 8.92
C VAL A 82 7.77 -3.03 7.43
N GLY A 83 8.79 -3.05 6.56
CA GLY A 83 8.65 -3.26 5.14
C GLY A 83 8.01 -4.60 4.77
N LEU A 84 8.27 -5.67 5.54
CA LEU A 84 7.65 -6.98 5.32
C LEU A 84 6.13 -6.94 5.43
N PHE A 85 5.57 -6.15 6.34
CA PHE A 85 4.11 -6.02 6.44
C PHE A 85 3.50 -5.31 5.22
N GLY A 86 4.16 -4.26 4.70
CA GLY A 86 3.61 -3.47 3.60
C GLY A 86 3.82 -4.08 2.22
N TYR A 87 4.98 -4.68 1.99
CA TYR A 87 5.39 -5.07 0.63
C TYR A 87 5.53 -6.58 0.41
N TYR A 88 5.66 -7.38 1.49
CA TYR A 88 5.61 -8.84 1.37
C TYR A 88 4.23 -9.37 1.75
N LEU A 89 3.85 -9.28 3.03
CA LEU A 89 2.63 -9.91 3.55
C LEU A 89 1.37 -9.30 2.91
N ALA A 90 1.25 -7.96 2.91
CA ALA A 90 0.10 -7.30 2.29
C ALA A 90 0.00 -7.65 0.80
N THR A 91 1.12 -7.64 0.07
CA THR A 91 1.10 -7.95 -1.36
C THR A 91 0.74 -9.41 -1.65
N LEU A 92 1.28 -10.35 -0.88
CA LEU A 92 0.98 -11.79 -1.05
C LEU A 92 -0.51 -12.07 -0.82
N LEU A 93 -1.06 -11.53 0.27
CA LEU A 93 -2.47 -11.69 0.60
C LEU A 93 -3.39 -11.03 -0.44
N ASP A 94 -3.00 -9.86 -0.94
CA ASP A 94 -3.72 -9.13 -1.97
C ASP A 94 -3.75 -9.90 -3.31
N LEU A 95 -2.60 -10.38 -3.77
CA LEU A 95 -2.51 -11.18 -4.98
C LEU A 95 -3.32 -12.46 -4.87
N LYS A 96 -3.16 -13.24 -3.78
CA LYS A 96 -3.98 -14.44 -3.56
C LYS A 96 -5.48 -14.13 -3.46
N GLY A 97 -5.84 -13.03 -2.82
CA GLY A 97 -7.24 -12.59 -2.76
C GLY A 97 -7.81 -12.22 -4.13
N LEU A 98 -6.99 -11.60 -4.98
CA LEU A 98 -7.38 -11.21 -6.32
C LEU A 98 -7.49 -12.40 -7.31
N GLU A 99 -6.89 -13.55 -7.01
CA GLU A 99 -7.18 -14.79 -7.75
C GLU A 99 -8.66 -15.20 -7.60
N LEU A 100 -9.26 -14.96 -6.41
CA LEU A 100 -10.58 -15.44 -6.00
C LEU A 100 -11.69 -14.37 -6.06
N ALA A 101 -11.32 -13.08 -6.15
CA ALA A 101 -12.24 -11.94 -6.19
C ALA A 101 -12.04 -11.11 -7.47
N ASN A 102 -13.03 -10.27 -7.82
CA ASN A 102 -12.89 -9.32 -8.93
C ASN A 102 -12.09 -8.07 -8.53
N ALA A 103 -11.65 -7.30 -9.54
CA ALA A 103 -10.82 -6.11 -9.32
C ALA A 103 -11.57 -4.97 -8.62
N GLN A 104 -12.89 -4.86 -8.82
CA GLN A 104 -13.73 -3.86 -8.16
C GLN A 104 -13.83 -4.12 -6.66
N LEU A 105 -14.15 -5.36 -6.26
CA LEU A 105 -14.30 -5.76 -4.86
C LEU A 105 -12.95 -5.67 -4.12
N GLU A 106 -11.85 -6.16 -4.74
CA GLU A 106 -10.49 -6.01 -4.19
C GLU A 106 -10.22 -4.56 -3.83
N ARG A 107 -10.43 -3.65 -4.78
CA ARG A 107 -10.09 -2.25 -4.59
C ARG A 107 -10.89 -1.58 -3.49
N ILE A 108 -12.16 -1.94 -3.35
CA ILE A 108 -13.04 -1.38 -2.32
C ILE A 108 -12.71 -1.93 -0.94
N ILE A 109 -12.43 -3.23 -0.81
CA ILE A 109 -12.00 -3.82 0.45
C ILE A 109 -10.63 -3.27 0.85
N LEU A 110 -9.68 -3.23 -0.07
CA LEU A 110 -8.34 -2.70 0.19
C LEU A 110 -8.41 -1.24 0.65
N TYR A 111 -9.36 -0.48 0.10
CA TYR A 111 -9.57 0.92 0.49
C TYR A 111 -10.15 1.09 1.92
N ALA A 112 -10.43 0.00 2.64
CA ALA A 112 -10.69 0.05 4.08
C ALA A 112 -9.41 0.36 4.91
N TYR A 113 -8.19 0.26 4.33
CA TYR A 113 -6.96 0.48 5.11
C TYR A 113 -6.90 1.83 5.87
N PRO A 114 -7.44 2.98 5.38
CA PRO A 114 -7.46 4.21 6.15
C PRO A 114 -8.27 4.11 7.45
N THR A 115 -9.37 3.37 7.42
CA THR A 115 -10.20 3.12 8.62
C THR A 115 -9.44 2.24 9.61
N LEU A 116 -8.74 1.22 9.10
CA LEU A 116 -7.89 0.34 9.90
C LEU A 116 -6.71 1.10 10.52
N VAL A 117 -6.09 2.04 9.80
CA VAL A 117 -5.05 2.94 10.34
C VAL A 117 -5.58 3.74 11.53
N VAL A 118 -6.81 4.27 11.44
CA VAL A 118 -7.42 5.03 12.53
C VAL A 118 -7.72 4.14 13.73
N VAL A 119 -8.32 2.96 13.51
CA VAL A 119 -8.67 2.01 14.59
C VAL A 119 -7.42 1.48 15.27
N LEU A 120 -6.45 0.98 14.51
CA LEU A 120 -5.19 0.47 15.06
C LEU A 120 -4.42 1.59 15.77
N GLY A 121 -4.39 2.79 15.18
CA GLY A 121 -3.77 3.96 15.80
C GLY A 121 -4.41 4.32 17.15
N ALA A 122 -5.75 4.23 17.25
CA ALA A 122 -6.46 4.45 18.49
C ALA A 122 -6.12 3.39 19.56
N ILE A 123 -6.05 2.11 19.16
CA ILE A 123 -5.72 0.99 20.06
C ILE A 123 -4.26 1.10 20.52
N ILE A 124 -3.31 1.25 19.59
CA ILE A 124 -1.86 1.21 19.88
C ILE A 124 -1.44 2.45 20.68
N PHE A 125 -1.94 3.63 20.31
CA PHE A 125 -1.59 4.89 20.97
C PHE A 125 -2.59 5.32 22.05
N LYS A 126 -3.56 4.45 22.38
CA LYS A 126 -4.60 4.67 23.42
C LYS A 126 -5.39 5.98 23.24
N HIS A 127 -5.67 6.35 21.99
CA HIS A 127 -6.49 7.51 21.67
C HIS A 127 -7.98 7.15 21.66
N LYS A 128 -8.84 8.05 22.16
CA LYS A 128 -10.30 7.87 22.06
C LYS A 128 -10.75 8.03 20.62
N VAL A 129 -11.50 7.05 20.13
CA VAL A 129 -12.19 7.13 18.83
C VAL A 129 -13.36 8.11 18.97
N THR A 130 -13.46 9.05 18.06
CA THR A 130 -14.55 10.05 18.08
C THR A 130 -15.82 9.47 17.47
N LYS A 131 -17.00 10.03 17.83
CA LYS A 131 -18.29 9.64 17.23
C LYS A 131 -18.29 9.78 15.70
N GLN A 132 -17.59 10.80 15.17
CA GLN A 132 -17.42 11.00 13.73
C GLN A 132 -16.63 9.86 13.09
N GLN A 133 -15.57 9.38 13.74
CA GLN A 133 -14.79 8.23 13.26
C GLN A 133 -15.60 6.93 13.29
N ILE A 134 -16.43 6.72 14.34
CA ILE A 134 -17.34 5.56 14.40
C ILE A 134 -18.33 5.62 13.24
N GLY A 135 -18.97 6.77 12.98
CA GLY A 135 -19.86 6.94 11.83
C GLY A 135 -19.18 6.70 10.47
N ALA A 136 -17.92 7.11 10.34
CA ALA A 136 -17.10 6.84 9.16
C ALA A 136 -16.84 5.33 8.97
N LEU A 137 -16.50 4.62 10.05
CA LEU A 137 -16.33 3.17 10.04
C LEU A 137 -17.61 2.45 9.60
N VAL A 138 -18.76 2.80 10.21
CA VAL A 138 -20.04 2.18 9.87
C VAL A 138 -20.37 2.36 8.39
N LEU A 139 -20.22 3.58 7.85
CA LEU A 139 -20.45 3.83 6.41
C LEU A 139 -19.50 3.02 5.52
N CYS A 140 -18.22 2.98 5.86
CA CYS A 140 -17.21 2.26 5.07
C CYS A 140 -17.53 0.76 5.03
N TYR A 141 -17.75 0.13 6.19
CA TYR A 141 -18.03 -1.30 6.24
C TYR A 141 -19.41 -1.67 5.68
N ALA A 142 -20.43 -0.81 5.82
CA ALA A 142 -21.71 -1.00 5.16
C ALA A 142 -21.57 -1.02 3.64
N GLY A 143 -20.74 -0.12 3.08
CA GLY A 143 -20.45 -0.09 1.64
C GLY A 143 -19.70 -1.34 1.17
N ILE A 144 -18.72 -1.81 1.93
CA ILE A 144 -17.98 -3.05 1.62
C ILE A 144 -18.93 -4.26 1.65
N ILE A 145 -19.77 -4.38 2.67
CA ILE A 145 -20.73 -5.48 2.80
C ILE A 145 -21.74 -5.45 1.64
N CYS A 146 -22.22 -4.27 1.23
CA CYS A 146 -23.14 -4.14 0.11
C CYS A 146 -22.58 -4.74 -1.18
N ILE A 147 -21.32 -4.44 -1.52
CA ILE A 147 -20.66 -4.98 -2.72
C ILE A 147 -20.32 -6.45 -2.54
N PHE A 148 -19.81 -6.83 -1.37
CA PHE A 148 -19.49 -8.22 -1.06
C PHE A 148 -20.68 -9.17 -1.23
N LEU A 149 -21.86 -8.78 -0.72
CA LEU A 149 -23.08 -9.58 -0.86
C LEU A 149 -23.50 -9.72 -2.33
N GLN A 150 -23.34 -8.67 -3.12
CA GLN A 150 -23.60 -8.70 -4.56
C GLN A 150 -22.65 -9.66 -5.26
N ASP A 151 -21.35 -9.55 -5.01
CA ASP A 151 -20.36 -10.39 -5.65
C ASP A 151 -20.42 -11.84 -5.19
N LEU A 152 -20.79 -12.08 -3.93
CA LEU A 152 -21.08 -13.42 -3.44
C LEU A 152 -22.21 -14.09 -4.22
N SER A 153 -23.24 -13.32 -4.61
CA SER A 153 -24.34 -13.82 -5.44
C SER A 153 -23.96 -14.07 -6.89
N LEU A 154 -22.99 -13.31 -7.43
CA LEU A 154 -22.55 -13.40 -8.82
C LEU A 154 -21.43 -14.43 -9.04
N GLN A 155 -20.47 -14.52 -8.13
CA GLN A 155 -19.24 -15.29 -8.27
C GLN A 155 -19.18 -16.54 -7.37
N GLY A 156 -20.10 -16.66 -6.40
CA GLY A 156 -20.16 -17.80 -5.48
C GLY A 156 -19.21 -17.73 -4.29
N LYS A 157 -19.04 -18.88 -3.59
CA LYS A 157 -18.39 -18.93 -2.27
C LYS A 157 -16.89 -18.57 -2.25
N GLN A 158 -16.20 -18.69 -3.36
CA GLN A 158 -14.77 -18.33 -3.45
C GLN A 158 -14.50 -16.86 -3.10
N VAL A 159 -15.47 -15.98 -3.32
CA VAL A 159 -15.39 -14.54 -2.96
C VAL A 159 -15.20 -14.34 -1.46
N ILE A 160 -15.67 -15.26 -0.62
CA ILE A 160 -15.51 -15.17 0.85
C ILE A 160 -14.03 -15.25 1.21
N GLU A 161 -13.33 -16.26 0.69
CA GLU A 161 -11.91 -16.46 0.95
C GLU A 161 -11.10 -15.31 0.34
N GLY A 162 -11.37 -14.93 -0.91
CA GLY A 162 -10.73 -13.80 -1.58
C GLY A 162 -10.88 -12.49 -0.79
N SER A 163 -12.10 -12.18 -0.34
CA SER A 163 -12.39 -10.97 0.45
C SER A 163 -11.68 -10.97 1.80
N LEU A 164 -11.59 -12.13 2.45
CA LEU A 164 -10.87 -12.26 3.72
C LEU A 164 -9.37 -12.01 3.53
N LEU A 165 -8.77 -12.60 2.50
CA LEU A 165 -7.35 -12.37 2.17
C LEU A 165 -7.07 -10.89 1.86
N ILE A 166 -7.94 -10.23 1.09
CA ILE A 166 -7.81 -8.79 0.78
C ILE A 166 -7.96 -7.93 2.04
N LEU A 167 -8.89 -8.28 2.94
CA LEU A 167 -9.06 -7.57 4.21
C LEU A 167 -7.82 -7.73 5.13
N LEU A 168 -7.23 -8.91 5.19
CA LEU A 168 -5.98 -9.16 5.90
C LEU A 168 -4.81 -8.41 5.24
N SER A 169 -4.79 -8.30 3.92
CA SER A 169 -3.86 -7.44 3.19
C SER A 169 -4.00 -5.98 3.62
N ALA A 170 -5.22 -5.45 3.64
CA ALA A 170 -5.51 -4.08 4.09
C ALA A 170 -5.06 -3.84 5.54
N LEU A 171 -5.24 -4.82 6.42
CA LEU A 171 -4.79 -4.77 7.82
C LEU A 171 -3.25 -4.74 7.90
N SER A 172 -2.58 -5.61 7.17
CA SER A 172 -1.11 -5.65 7.10
C SER A 172 -0.55 -4.32 6.57
N TYR A 173 -1.16 -3.76 5.53
CA TYR A 173 -0.77 -2.47 4.98
C TYR A 173 -1.03 -1.31 5.95
N ALA A 174 -2.12 -1.36 6.73
CA ALA A 174 -2.40 -0.37 7.77
C ALA A 174 -1.33 -0.37 8.87
N ILE A 175 -0.85 -1.55 9.29
CA ILE A 175 0.28 -1.69 10.23
C ILE A 175 1.53 -1.04 9.64
N TYR A 176 1.87 -1.36 8.39
CA TYR A 176 2.98 -0.73 7.69
C TYR A 176 2.86 0.80 7.68
N MET A 177 1.71 1.34 7.32
CA MET A 177 1.47 2.79 7.26
C MET A 177 1.67 3.46 8.62
N LEU A 178 1.20 2.86 9.72
CA LEU A 178 1.35 3.41 11.07
C LEU A 178 2.82 3.52 11.51
N PHE A 179 3.61 2.49 11.19
CA PHE A 179 5.00 2.44 11.63
C PHE A 179 5.99 3.06 10.64
N SER A 180 5.60 3.21 9.36
CA SER A 180 6.46 3.76 8.30
C SER A 180 6.95 5.17 8.59
N LYS A 181 6.09 6.06 9.11
CA LYS A 181 6.43 7.48 9.33
C LYS A 181 7.68 7.65 10.19
N LYS A 182 7.79 6.91 11.30
CA LYS A 182 8.95 6.97 12.20
C LYS A 182 10.26 6.62 11.48
N HIS A 183 10.22 5.63 10.58
CA HIS A 183 11.40 5.22 9.81
C HIS A 183 11.69 6.18 8.65
N ILE A 184 10.65 6.69 7.99
CA ILE A 184 10.76 7.72 6.95
C ILE A 184 11.41 8.99 7.49
N ASP A 185 11.01 9.46 8.66
CA ASP A 185 11.58 10.67 9.29
C ASP A 185 13.07 10.50 9.63
N ARG A 186 13.50 9.27 9.89
CA ARG A 186 14.91 8.96 10.24
C ARG A 186 15.80 8.68 9.03
N LEU A 187 15.31 7.89 8.07
CA LEU A 187 16.06 7.39 6.92
C LEU A 187 15.84 8.22 5.65
N GLY A 188 14.75 8.96 5.61
CA GLY A 188 14.18 9.55 4.41
C GLY A 188 13.30 8.58 3.64
N SER A 189 12.33 9.11 2.88
CA SER A 189 11.32 8.33 2.15
C SER A 189 11.95 7.32 1.18
N LEU A 190 12.90 7.80 0.36
CA LEU A 190 13.54 6.97 -0.67
C LEU A 190 14.33 5.78 -0.10
N LEU A 191 15.15 6.02 0.93
CA LEU A 191 15.96 4.95 1.50
C LEU A 191 15.09 3.93 2.26
N PHE A 192 14.09 4.41 3.00
CA PHE A 192 13.14 3.53 3.67
C PHE A 192 12.41 2.61 2.68
N THR A 193 11.94 3.15 1.54
CA THR A 193 11.32 2.37 0.47
C THR A 193 12.28 1.33 -0.09
N CYS A 194 13.52 1.70 -0.39
CA CYS A 194 14.53 0.76 -0.88
C CYS A 194 14.77 -0.40 0.09
N ILE A 195 14.92 -0.12 1.40
CA ILE A 195 15.12 -1.15 2.43
C ILE A 195 13.89 -2.07 2.51
N SER A 196 12.70 -1.49 2.56
CA SER A 196 11.44 -2.22 2.68
C SER A 196 11.19 -3.14 1.49
N MET A 197 11.41 -2.64 0.26
CA MET A 197 11.22 -3.43 -0.97
C MET A 197 12.30 -4.51 -1.11
N THR A 198 13.54 -4.22 -0.77
CA THR A 198 14.62 -5.21 -0.77
C THR A 198 14.32 -6.34 0.22
N SER A 199 13.91 -6.03 1.45
CA SER A 199 13.56 -7.06 2.44
C SER A 199 12.36 -7.91 1.99
N ALA A 200 11.35 -7.28 1.40
CA ALA A 200 10.19 -7.99 0.85
C ALA A 200 10.59 -8.93 -0.31
N THR A 201 11.51 -8.49 -1.18
CA THR A 201 12.01 -9.33 -2.27
C THR A 201 12.74 -10.57 -1.72
N PHE A 202 13.61 -10.41 -0.74
CA PHE A 202 14.28 -11.57 -0.11
C PHE A 202 13.29 -12.52 0.56
N ALA A 203 12.28 -11.99 1.27
CA ALA A 203 11.23 -12.82 1.85
C ALA A 203 10.44 -13.59 0.78
N THR A 204 10.14 -12.95 -0.34
CA THR A 204 9.47 -13.59 -1.48
C THR A 204 10.33 -14.69 -2.09
N ILE A 205 11.63 -14.46 -2.30
CA ILE A 205 12.57 -15.47 -2.81
C ILE A 205 12.60 -16.68 -1.88
N ILE A 206 12.74 -16.46 -0.56
CA ILE A 206 12.75 -17.56 0.43
C ILE A 206 11.43 -18.32 0.38
N HIS A 207 10.28 -17.63 0.39
CA HIS A 207 8.97 -18.27 0.33
C HIS A 207 8.80 -19.11 -0.94
N THR A 208 9.14 -18.55 -2.10
CA THR A 208 9.05 -19.27 -3.38
C THR A 208 9.99 -20.47 -3.42
N SER A 209 11.22 -20.35 -2.88
CA SER A 209 12.16 -21.47 -2.80
C SER A 209 11.61 -22.61 -1.92
N ILE A 210 10.94 -22.27 -0.82
CA ILE A 210 10.26 -23.24 0.05
C ILE A 210 9.10 -23.90 -0.71
N ALA A 211 8.21 -23.13 -1.33
CA ALA A 211 7.07 -23.63 -2.09
C ALA A 211 7.49 -24.57 -3.24
N LEU A 212 8.59 -24.23 -3.94
CA LEU A 212 9.20 -25.11 -4.95
C LEU A 212 9.70 -26.42 -4.37
N SER A 213 10.34 -26.38 -3.18
CA SER A 213 10.87 -27.60 -2.53
C SER A 213 9.77 -28.54 -2.04
N TYR A 214 8.59 -28.03 -1.74
CA TYR A 214 7.40 -28.81 -1.38
C TYR A 214 6.53 -29.19 -2.59
N GLY A 215 6.89 -28.80 -3.80
CA GLY A 215 6.13 -29.10 -5.02
C GLY A 215 4.81 -28.35 -5.14
N GLU A 216 4.64 -27.26 -4.39
CA GLU A 216 3.45 -26.38 -4.49
C GLU A 216 3.46 -25.51 -5.74
N LEU A 217 4.62 -25.34 -6.37
CA LEU A 217 4.83 -24.60 -7.61
C LEU A 217 5.50 -25.49 -8.63
N ASN A 218 5.02 -25.44 -9.86
CA ASN A 218 5.62 -26.16 -10.98
C ASN A 218 6.33 -25.17 -11.93
N PRO A 219 7.67 -25.12 -11.95
CA PRO A 219 8.41 -24.21 -12.82
C PRO A 219 8.13 -24.41 -14.32
N ASN A 220 7.68 -25.61 -14.72
CA ASN A 220 7.37 -25.93 -16.11
C ASN A 220 6.08 -25.26 -16.61
N GLU A 221 5.23 -24.80 -15.70
CA GLU A 221 4.01 -24.04 -16.02
C GLU A 221 4.30 -22.55 -16.28
N TRP A 222 5.51 -22.09 -15.97
CA TRP A 222 5.91 -20.68 -16.17
C TRP A 222 6.31 -20.44 -17.63
N VAL A 223 5.36 -20.54 -18.53
CA VAL A 223 5.59 -20.13 -19.92
C VAL A 223 5.60 -18.61 -19.98
N LEU A 224 6.80 -18.04 -19.85
CA LEU A 224 7.02 -16.60 -20.00
C LEU A 224 6.90 -16.21 -21.47
N SER A 225 5.67 -15.96 -21.92
CA SER A 225 5.46 -15.36 -23.24
C SER A 225 5.94 -13.90 -23.24
N ASN A 226 6.23 -13.36 -24.43
CA ASN A 226 6.62 -11.94 -24.55
C ASN A 226 5.54 -11.00 -24.02
N GLU A 227 4.27 -11.37 -24.20
CA GLU A 227 3.10 -10.63 -23.73
C GLU A 227 3.05 -10.62 -22.19
N LEU A 228 3.19 -11.79 -21.55
CA LEU A 228 3.23 -11.89 -20.09
C LEU A 228 4.40 -11.08 -19.52
N MET A 229 5.59 -11.16 -20.14
CA MET A 229 6.74 -10.37 -19.71
C MET A 229 6.48 -8.87 -19.83
N ALA A 230 5.83 -8.40 -20.88
CA ALA A 230 5.44 -7.00 -21.03
C ALA A 230 4.45 -6.56 -19.93
N ILE A 231 3.47 -7.41 -19.57
CA ILE A 231 2.52 -7.15 -18.49
C ILE A 231 3.26 -7.09 -17.14
N VAL A 232 4.17 -8.04 -16.88
CA VAL A 232 4.97 -8.05 -15.63
C VAL A 232 5.88 -6.81 -15.55
N LEU A 233 6.50 -6.38 -16.65
CA LEU A 233 7.26 -5.14 -16.68
C LEU A 233 6.38 -3.92 -16.42
N LEU A 234 5.21 -3.83 -17.05
CA LEU A 234 4.24 -2.77 -16.78
C LEU A 234 3.83 -2.74 -15.30
N LEU A 235 3.51 -3.91 -14.72
CA LEU A 235 3.17 -4.04 -13.30
C LEU A 235 4.33 -3.59 -12.40
N THR A 236 5.57 -3.96 -12.77
CA THR A 236 6.78 -3.63 -12.02
C THR A 236 7.03 -2.12 -12.01
N PHE A 237 7.00 -1.46 -13.15
CA PHE A 237 7.30 -0.03 -13.22
C PHE A 237 6.12 0.84 -12.82
N ALA A 238 4.97 0.67 -13.47
CA ALA A 238 3.81 1.56 -13.30
C ALA A 238 3.06 1.32 -11.98
N ALA A 239 2.98 0.07 -11.50
CA ALA A 239 2.20 -0.27 -10.32
C ALA A 239 3.03 -0.71 -9.09
N THR A 240 4.37 -0.70 -9.18
CA THR A 240 5.23 -1.07 -8.06
C THR A 240 6.31 -0.01 -7.79
N ILE A 241 7.27 0.20 -8.69
CA ILE A 241 8.42 1.09 -8.44
C ILE A 241 7.96 2.54 -8.26
N VAL A 242 7.32 3.12 -9.26
CA VAL A 242 6.95 4.53 -9.25
C VAL A 242 6.01 4.85 -8.09
N PRO A 243 4.88 4.14 -7.89
CA PRO A 243 3.96 4.50 -6.81
C PRO A 243 4.51 4.21 -5.41
N SER A 244 5.44 3.26 -5.23
CA SER A 244 6.06 3.00 -3.92
C SER A 244 6.90 4.19 -3.44
N PHE A 245 7.64 4.83 -4.34
CA PHE A 245 8.38 6.05 -4.01
C PHE A 245 7.43 7.24 -3.82
N MET A 246 6.40 7.38 -4.65
CA MET A 246 5.43 8.45 -4.54
C MET A 246 4.68 8.40 -3.22
N ILE A 247 4.19 7.24 -2.79
CA ILE A 247 3.46 7.13 -1.51
C ILE A 247 4.37 7.37 -0.30
N SER A 248 5.61 6.90 -0.34
CA SER A 248 6.58 7.17 0.73
C SER A 248 6.90 8.66 0.83
N GLU A 249 7.04 9.34 -0.31
CA GLU A 249 7.26 10.78 -0.34
C GLU A 249 6.03 11.56 0.12
N ALA A 250 4.82 11.13 -0.25
CA ALA A 250 3.59 11.68 0.28
C ALA A 250 3.52 11.53 1.81
N VAL A 251 3.80 10.34 2.34
CA VAL A 251 3.82 10.07 3.80
C VAL A 251 4.84 10.96 4.50
N SER A 252 6.00 11.19 3.90
CA SER A 252 7.03 12.09 4.43
C SER A 252 6.49 13.52 4.59
N ARG A 253 5.79 14.04 3.57
CA ARG A 253 5.35 15.44 3.49
C ARG A 253 4.06 15.72 4.23
N ILE A 254 3.03 14.90 4.03
CA ILE A 254 1.68 15.13 4.56
C ILE A 254 1.25 14.13 5.64
N GLY A 255 2.12 13.18 5.99
CA GLY A 255 1.85 12.13 6.98
C GLY A 255 0.99 10.99 6.45
N ALA A 256 1.01 9.85 7.17
CA ALA A 256 0.36 8.62 6.75
C ALA A 256 -1.16 8.75 6.61
N ALA A 257 -1.83 9.44 7.54
CA ALA A 257 -3.28 9.61 7.52
C ALA A 257 -3.76 10.44 6.32
N ASN A 258 -3.10 11.57 6.02
CA ASN A 258 -3.46 12.39 4.86
C ASN A 258 -3.17 11.67 3.54
N ALA A 259 -2.02 10.99 3.44
CA ALA A 259 -1.67 10.20 2.25
C ALA A 259 -2.69 9.09 2.01
N ALA A 260 -3.15 8.40 3.06
CA ALA A 260 -4.19 7.38 3.00
C ALA A 260 -5.54 7.94 2.51
N LEU A 261 -5.97 9.07 3.07
CA LEU A 261 -7.25 9.69 2.71
C LEU A 261 -7.28 10.24 1.28
N THR A 262 -6.13 10.66 0.74
CA THR A 262 -6.05 11.20 -0.62
C THR A 262 -6.32 10.13 -1.70
N GLY A 263 -6.17 8.84 -1.34
CA GLY A 263 -6.42 7.70 -2.24
C GLY A 263 -7.89 7.46 -2.66
N THR A 264 -8.85 8.31 -2.25
CA THR A 264 -10.30 8.15 -2.53
C THR A 264 -10.67 8.04 -4.01
N VAL A 265 -9.85 8.58 -4.89
CA VAL A 265 -10.04 8.48 -6.35
C VAL A 265 -9.79 7.03 -6.86
N GLY A 266 -9.00 6.25 -6.11
CA GLY A 266 -8.60 4.90 -6.50
C GLY A 266 -9.75 3.96 -6.84
N PRO A 267 -10.74 3.74 -5.95
CA PRO A 267 -11.85 2.84 -6.21
C PRO A 267 -12.66 3.19 -7.46
N ILE A 268 -12.91 4.49 -7.69
CA ILE A 268 -13.65 4.97 -8.87
C ILE A 268 -12.88 4.62 -10.15
N MET A 269 -11.61 4.96 -10.20
CA MET A 269 -10.77 4.70 -11.38
C MET A 269 -10.62 3.21 -11.65
N THR A 270 -10.42 2.39 -10.60
CA THR A 270 -10.34 0.93 -10.77
C THR A 270 -11.66 0.36 -11.30
N SER A 271 -12.82 0.79 -10.78
CA SER A 271 -14.10 0.29 -11.27
C SER A 271 -14.36 0.65 -12.73
N ILE A 272 -14.05 1.88 -13.15
CA ILE A 272 -14.15 2.27 -14.56
C ILE A 272 -13.25 1.38 -15.44
N MET A 273 -12.01 1.15 -15.02
CA MET A 273 -11.07 0.32 -15.76
C MET A 273 -11.46 -1.16 -15.75
N ALA A 274 -11.97 -1.69 -14.64
CA ALA A 274 -12.41 -3.08 -14.53
C ALA A 274 -13.59 -3.37 -15.47
N VAL A 275 -14.56 -2.46 -15.56
CA VAL A 275 -15.66 -2.56 -16.52
C VAL A 275 -15.15 -2.44 -17.96
N ALA A 276 -14.34 -1.42 -18.24
CA ALA A 276 -13.90 -1.13 -19.61
C ALA A 276 -12.90 -2.13 -20.17
N LEU A 277 -12.01 -2.67 -19.33
CA LEU A 277 -10.84 -3.46 -19.77
C LEU A 277 -10.94 -4.94 -19.40
N LEU A 278 -11.68 -5.31 -18.35
CA LEU A 278 -11.88 -6.70 -17.91
C LEU A 278 -13.29 -7.20 -18.18
N GLY A 279 -14.22 -6.32 -18.59
CA GLY A 279 -15.63 -6.70 -18.78
C GLY A 279 -16.36 -7.04 -17.48
N GLU A 280 -15.86 -6.58 -16.32
CA GLU A 280 -16.54 -6.82 -15.04
C GLU A 280 -17.91 -6.14 -15.01
N ILE A 281 -18.88 -6.81 -14.37
CA ILE A 281 -20.25 -6.31 -14.27
C ILE A 281 -20.30 -5.21 -13.21
N PHE A 282 -20.77 -4.01 -13.59
CA PHE A 282 -21.03 -2.93 -12.66
C PHE A 282 -22.54 -2.88 -12.36
N THR A 283 -22.91 -3.17 -11.11
CA THR A 283 -24.30 -3.13 -10.66
C THR A 283 -24.57 -1.88 -9.82
N LEU A 284 -25.87 -1.62 -9.55
CA LEU A 284 -26.26 -0.54 -8.64
C LEU A 284 -25.64 -0.70 -7.24
N HIS A 285 -25.46 -1.95 -6.77
CA HIS A 285 -24.83 -2.23 -5.47
C HIS A 285 -23.37 -1.80 -5.45
N HIS A 286 -22.61 -1.98 -6.55
CA HIS A 286 -21.26 -1.44 -6.68
C HIS A 286 -21.24 0.08 -6.57
N GLY A 287 -22.16 0.77 -7.24
CA GLY A 287 -22.28 2.23 -7.16
C GLY A 287 -22.60 2.73 -5.75
N ILE A 288 -23.62 2.15 -5.10
CA ILE A 288 -24.02 2.51 -3.73
C ILE A 288 -22.90 2.22 -2.75
N GLY A 289 -22.33 1.01 -2.80
CA GLY A 289 -21.26 0.62 -1.90
C GLY A 289 -20.02 1.48 -2.03
N MET A 290 -19.62 1.82 -3.26
CA MET A 290 -18.52 2.74 -3.54
C MET A 290 -18.76 4.13 -2.94
N VAL A 291 -19.97 4.70 -3.13
CA VAL A 291 -20.33 6.00 -2.54
C VAL A 291 -20.27 5.95 -1.02
N LEU A 292 -20.79 4.88 -0.40
CA LEU A 292 -20.74 4.71 1.06
C LEU A 292 -19.30 4.63 1.58
N VAL A 293 -18.42 3.87 0.92
CA VAL A 293 -17.00 3.75 1.31
C VAL A 293 -16.30 5.10 1.17
N ILE A 294 -16.48 5.81 0.06
CA ILE A 294 -15.87 7.11 -0.17
C ILE A 294 -16.35 8.13 0.87
N LEU A 295 -17.65 8.20 1.14
CA LEU A 295 -18.22 9.07 2.16
C LEU A 295 -17.72 8.69 3.57
N GLY A 296 -17.60 7.40 3.87
CA GLY A 296 -17.04 6.92 5.11
C GLY A 296 -15.59 7.40 5.30
N VAL A 297 -14.73 7.11 4.34
CA VAL A 297 -13.31 7.50 4.41
C VAL A 297 -13.14 9.02 4.42
N SER A 298 -13.89 9.77 3.63
CA SER A 298 -13.80 11.25 3.59
C SER A 298 -14.17 11.94 4.92
N ARG A 299 -14.95 11.27 5.77
CA ARG A 299 -15.28 11.77 7.13
C ARG A 299 -14.17 11.53 8.17
N LEU A 300 -13.17 10.72 7.83
CA LEU A 300 -12.00 10.52 8.70
C LEU A 300 -11.11 11.76 8.64
N LYS A 301 -11.39 12.78 9.45
CA LYS A 301 -10.48 13.93 9.60
C LYS A 301 -9.20 13.46 10.29
N PRO A 302 -8.02 13.70 9.70
CA PRO A 302 -6.78 13.44 10.41
C PRO A 302 -6.74 14.38 11.63
N LYS A 303 -6.63 13.82 12.84
CA LYS A 303 -6.12 14.64 13.94
C LYS A 303 -4.69 14.99 13.57
N THR A 304 -4.39 16.27 13.43
CA THR A 304 -3.01 16.77 13.47
C THR A 304 -2.43 16.23 14.77
N ILE A 305 -1.51 15.27 14.67
CA ILE A 305 -0.71 14.84 15.82
C ILE A 305 0.03 16.11 16.24
N PRO A 306 -0.13 16.61 17.50
CA PRO A 306 0.62 17.77 17.94
C PRO A 306 2.09 17.46 17.69
N GLU A 307 2.78 18.33 16.97
CA GLU A 307 4.22 18.29 16.82
C GLU A 307 4.81 18.08 18.22
N GLN A 308 5.47 16.94 18.45
CA GLN A 308 6.27 16.79 19.66
C GLN A 308 7.28 17.93 19.63
N LYS A 309 7.08 18.92 20.49
CA LYS A 309 8.05 20.00 20.71
C LYS A 309 9.42 19.34 20.81
N GLN A 310 10.29 19.62 19.86
CA GLN A 310 11.69 19.27 20.00
C GLN A 310 12.15 19.87 21.33
N PRO A 311 12.85 19.11 22.19
CA PRO A 311 13.40 19.68 23.40
C PRO A 311 14.29 20.87 22.99
N GLU A 312 13.94 22.04 23.49
CA GLU A 312 14.75 23.24 23.33
C GLU A 312 16.21 22.90 23.65
N LYS A 313 17.07 23.07 22.68
CA LYS A 313 18.51 23.10 22.93
C LYS A 313 18.74 24.23 23.92
N LYS A 314 18.95 23.87 25.18
CA LYS A 314 19.50 24.82 26.17
C LYS A 314 20.77 25.39 25.55
N GLN A 315 20.69 26.64 25.09
CA GLN A 315 21.87 27.46 24.89
C GLN A 315 22.50 27.60 26.27
N THR A 316 23.54 26.86 26.54
CA THR A 316 24.49 27.19 27.60
C THR A 316 25.14 28.49 27.18
N ALA A 317 24.62 29.57 27.75
CA ALA A 317 25.33 30.83 27.86
C ALA A 317 26.46 30.61 28.88
N GLU A 318 27.65 30.26 28.42
CA GLU A 318 28.85 30.56 29.16
C GLU A 318 29.31 31.94 28.71
N GLY A 319 28.92 32.90 29.57
CA GLY A 319 29.39 34.27 29.52
C GLY A 319 30.82 34.34 30.08
N SER A 320 31.54 35.17 29.42
CA SER A 320 32.69 36.00 29.86
C SER A 320 32.96 36.00 31.36
N GLN A 321 34.13 35.57 31.75
CA GLN A 321 35.06 36.40 32.59
C GLN A 321 36.51 36.03 32.23
#